data_d26283ff650552d3bb27893f853a267c
#
_entry.id   d26283ff650552d3bb27893f853a267c
#
_cell.length_a   1.000
_cell.length_b   1.000
_cell.length_c   1.000
_cell.angle_alpha   90.00
_cell.angle_beta   90.00
_cell.angle_gamma   90.00
#
_symmetry.space_group_name_H-M   'P 1'
#
loop_
_entity.id
_entity.type
_entity.pdbx_description
1 polymer ?
#
loop_
_entity_poly.entity_id
_entity_poly.type
_entity_poly.pdbx_seq_one_letter_code
_entity_poly.pdbx_strand_id
1 'polypeptide(L)'
;LVYGEKNNTVHLYGSLKEFKAAEVNMAPDGAAGEISDAGVIKIPVDADGNFDLVLPLSKPAYFRIGRNTLYLTPGDELKVYLGTSQPQSTFEGKGMEANTYLKGRLFPKAGSFLSAGRNLRPTFEATKKTVDSLAALRMKELEELKNVSKEFKLLEKERIKADVANSYMCFAGYSDAMLSDCKSEEEFKQVLGKFYTSIQGDMNPILQEIAGSDDYLDVAVVRDVLVSCYN
;
A
#
# COMPACT_ATOMS: atom_id res chain seq x y z
N LEU A 1 -30.08 -27.28 -12.14
CA LEU A 1 -28.75 -26.72 -11.81
C LEU A 1 -28.85 -25.20 -12.01
N VAL A 2 -29.14 -24.49 -10.92
CA VAL A 2 -29.07 -23.02 -10.91
C VAL A 2 -27.59 -22.69 -10.80
N TYR A 3 -26.98 -22.26 -11.90
CA TYR A 3 -25.69 -21.59 -11.88
C TYR A 3 -25.92 -20.29 -11.09
N GLY A 4 -25.38 -20.20 -9.89
CA GLY A 4 -25.37 -18.95 -9.13
C GLY A 4 -24.70 -17.88 -9.99
N GLU A 5 -25.40 -16.81 -10.29
CA GLU A 5 -24.83 -15.63 -10.91
C GLU A 5 -23.62 -15.21 -10.09
N LYS A 6 -22.44 -15.26 -10.69
CA LYS A 6 -21.26 -14.65 -10.07
C LYS A 6 -21.61 -13.19 -9.83
N ASN A 7 -21.70 -12.80 -8.58
CA ASN A 7 -21.96 -11.42 -8.23
C ASN A 7 -20.75 -10.59 -8.65
N ASN A 8 -20.83 -9.95 -9.82
CA ASN A 8 -19.77 -9.16 -10.43
C ASN A 8 -19.90 -7.67 -10.08
N THR A 9 -20.46 -7.37 -8.94
CA THR A 9 -20.62 -6.00 -8.44
C THR A 9 -20.18 -5.88 -7.00
N VAL A 10 -19.78 -4.67 -6.63
CA VAL A 10 -19.55 -4.24 -5.26
C VAL A 10 -20.54 -3.14 -4.94
N HIS A 11 -21.21 -3.22 -3.81
CA HIS A 11 -22.01 -2.14 -3.27
C HIS A 11 -21.17 -1.40 -2.21
N LEU A 12 -20.76 -0.19 -2.54
CA LEU A 12 -19.98 0.69 -1.66
C LEU A 12 -20.82 1.92 -1.34
N TYR A 13 -21.10 2.15 -0.06
CA TYR A 13 -21.98 3.24 0.37
C TYR A 13 -21.57 3.77 1.74
N GLY A 14 -22.10 4.94 2.10
CA GLY A 14 -21.87 5.53 3.42
C GLY A 14 -21.51 7.02 3.34
N SER A 15 -20.44 7.45 4.00
CA SER A 15 -20.13 8.86 4.16
C SER A 15 -18.75 9.24 3.65
N LEU A 16 -18.72 10.29 2.83
CA LEU A 16 -17.53 11.02 2.36
C LEU A 16 -17.56 12.49 2.84
N LYS A 17 -18.28 12.80 3.90
CA LYS A 17 -18.52 14.17 4.37
C LYS A 17 -17.23 14.95 4.69
N GLU A 18 -16.17 14.25 5.12
CA GLU A 18 -14.90 14.87 5.47
C GLU A 18 -14.16 15.45 4.26
N PHE A 19 -14.51 15.01 3.05
CA PHE A 19 -13.95 15.55 1.80
C PHE A 19 -14.53 16.91 1.44
N LYS A 20 -15.69 17.27 1.99
CA LYS A 20 -16.36 18.58 1.75
C LYS A 20 -16.51 18.92 0.27
N ALA A 21 -16.86 17.95 -0.54
CA ALA A 21 -16.99 18.04 -1.99
C ALA A 21 -18.29 17.39 -2.45
N ALA A 22 -18.89 17.92 -3.51
CA ALA A 22 -20.06 17.34 -4.16
C ALA A 22 -19.74 16.11 -5.02
N GLU A 23 -18.46 15.89 -5.30
CA GLU A 23 -17.94 14.77 -6.07
C GLU A 23 -16.56 14.37 -5.53
N VAL A 24 -16.32 13.08 -5.37
CA VAL A 24 -15.04 12.54 -4.90
C VAL A 24 -14.56 11.47 -5.88
N ASN A 25 -13.29 11.50 -6.23
CA ASN A 25 -12.70 10.55 -7.16
C ASN A 25 -12.28 9.27 -6.44
N MET A 26 -12.63 8.12 -7.04
CA MET A 26 -12.09 6.81 -6.73
C MET A 26 -11.26 6.32 -7.91
N ALA A 27 -9.98 6.09 -7.68
CA ALA A 27 -9.06 5.62 -8.70
C ALA A 27 -8.63 4.17 -8.46
N PRO A 28 -8.43 3.35 -9.49
CA PRO A 28 -7.72 2.08 -9.35
C PRO A 28 -6.33 2.32 -8.76
N ASP A 29 -5.93 1.49 -7.79
CA ASP A 29 -4.61 1.58 -7.14
C ASP A 29 -3.67 0.48 -7.65
N GLY A 30 -3.60 0.31 -8.95
CA GLY A 30 -2.75 -0.64 -9.66
C GLY A 30 -1.91 0.05 -10.73
N ALA A 31 -1.12 -0.73 -11.48
CA ALA A 31 -0.23 -0.23 -12.53
C ALA A 31 -0.95 0.66 -13.55
N ALA A 32 -2.16 0.27 -13.96
CA ALA A 32 -2.95 1.02 -14.93
C ALA A 32 -3.45 2.37 -14.38
N GLY A 33 -3.76 2.45 -13.10
CA GLY A 33 -4.29 3.66 -12.45
C GLY A 33 -3.25 4.76 -12.25
N GLU A 34 -1.95 4.44 -12.34
CA GLU A 34 -0.87 5.43 -12.23
C GLU A 34 -0.44 6.01 -13.57
N ILE A 35 -0.72 5.28 -14.66
CA ILE A 35 -0.28 5.68 -16.00
C ILE A 35 -1.32 6.59 -16.69
N SER A 36 -2.58 6.45 -16.33
CA SER A 36 -3.66 7.24 -16.91
C SER A 36 -4.83 7.44 -15.94
N ASP A 37 -5.61 8.49 -16.15
CA ASP A 37 -6.89 8.70 -15.45
C ASP A 37 -7.99 7.71 -15.94
N ALA A 38 -7.64 6.73 -16.75
CA ALA A 38 -8.54 5.68 -17.18
C ALA A 38 -9.01 4.84 -16.00
N GLY A 39 -10.33 4.71 -15.87
CA GLY A 39 -10.93 3.97 -14.75
C GLY A 39 -11.17 4.78 -13.49
N VAL A 40 -10.87 6.07 -13.46
CA VAL A 40 -11.28 6.95 -12.37
C VAL A 40 -12.80 7.08 -12.36
N ILE A 41 -13.37 6.78 -11.20
CA ILE A 41 -14.81 6.85 -10.96
C ILE A 41 -15.10 8.11 -10.15
N LYS A 42 -16.01 8.92 -10.64
CA LYS A 42 -16.50 10.10 -9.94
C LYS A 42 -17.71 9.72 -9.12
N ILE A 43 -17.58 9.80 -7.80
CA ILE A 43 -18.61 9.45 -6.84
C ILE A 43 -19.38 10.72 -6.49
N PRO A 44 -20.69 10.83 -6.86
CA PRO A 44 -21.53 11.91 -6.39
C PRO A 44 -21.74 11.82 -4.88
N VAL A 45 -21.65 12.95 -4.21
CA VAL A 45 -21.86 13.06 -2.76
C VAL A 45 -23.00 14.05 -2.51
N ASP A 46 -24.00 13.64 -1.74
CA ASP A 46 -25.14 14.48 -1.42
C ASP A 46 -24.80 15.61 -0.42
N ALA A 47 -25.79 16.47 -0.11
CA ALA A 47 -25.61 17.60 0.78
C ALA A 47 -25.24 17.19 2.21
N ASP A 48 -25.60 15.97 2.63
CA ASP A 48 -25.29 15.43 3.96
C ASP A 48 -23.94 14.68 3.99
N GLY A 49 -23.26 14.62 2.84
CA GLY A 49 -21.98 13.94 2.68
C GLY A 49 -22.11 12.44 2.44
N ASN A 50 -23.31 11.94 2.11
CA ASN A 50 -23.53 10.52 1.85
C ASN A 50 -23.36 10.18 0.36
N PHE A 51 -23.04 8.94 0.08
CA PHE A 51 -22.95 8.39 -1.26
C PHE A 51 -23.44 6.94 -1.30
N ASP A 52 -23.79 6.49 -2.49
CA ASP A 52 -24.18 5.12 -2.77
C ASP A 52 -23.69 4.74 -4.16
N LEU A 53 -22.83 3.74 -4.26
CA LEU A 53 -22.17 3.32 -5.48
C LEU A 53 -22.29 1.81 -5.69
N VAL A 54 -22.82 1.41 -6.83
CA VAL A 54 -22.71 0.04 -7.32
C VAL A 54 -21.63 -0.01 -8.40
N LEU A 55 -20.53 -0.70 -8.12
CA LEU A 55 -19.38 -0.80 -8.98
C LEU A 55 -19.33 -2.16 -9.66
N PRO A 56 -19.34 -2.24 -11.02
CA PRO A 56 -19.01 -3.47 -11.71
C PRO A 56 -17.55 -3.86 -11.42
N LEU A 57 -17.35 -5.08 -10.91
CA LEU A 57 -16.03 -5.60 -10.57
C LEU A 57 -16.00 -7.11 -10.80
N SER A 58 -15.16 -7.57 -11.72
CA SER A 58 -15.06 -8.99 -12.08
C SER A 58 -14.03 -9.78 -11.29
N LYS A 59 -13.07 -9.09 -10.70
CA LYS A 59 -12.01 -9.66 -9.86
C LYS A 59 -11.64 -8.68 -8.73
N PRO A 60 -11.10 -9.18 -7.61
CA PRO A 60 -10.64 -8.31 -6.53
C PRO A 60 -9.62 -7.29 -7.02
N ALA A 61 -9.67 -6.07 -6.48
CA ALA A 61 -8.75 -5.00 -6.83
C ALA A 61 -8.58 -3.98 -5.70
N TYR A 62 -7.44 -3.28 -5.74
CA TYR A 62 -7.21 -2.11 -4.90
C TYR A 62 -7.72 -0.84 -5.56
N PHE A 63 -8.28 0.02 -4.73
CA PHE A 63 -8.74 1.37 -5.11
C PHE A 63 -8.25 2.40 -4.12
N ARG A 64 -8.21 3.64 -4.56
CA ARG A 64 -7.86 4.78 -3.73
C ARG A 64 -8.94 5.84 -3.75
N ILE A 65 -9.35 6.29 -2.55
CA ILE A 65 -10.19 7.48 -2.35
C ILE A 65 -9.44 8.41 -1.40
N GLY A 66 -8.92 9.52 -1.92
CA GLY A 66 -8.02 10.39 -1.16
C GLY A 66 -6.78 9.63 -0.68
N ARG A 67 -6.56 9.60 0.63
CA ARG A 67 -5.47 8.85 1.26
C ARG A 67 -5.86 7.43 1.68
N ASN A 68 -7.11 7.04 1.45
CA ASN A 68 -7.57 5.71 1.81
C ASN A 68 -7.29 4.73 0.67
N THR A 69 -6.68 3.61 0.99
CA THR A 69 -6.57 2.45 0.11
C THR A 69 -7.62 1.44 0.52
N LEU A 70 -8.42 0.99 -0.44
CA LEU A 70 -9.46 0.00 -0.27
C LEU A 70 -9.11 -1.26 -1.07
N TYR A 71 -9.46 -2.42 -0.54
CA TYR A 71 -9.46 -3.68 -1.28
C TYR A 71 -10.90 -4.16 -1.40
N LEU A 72 -11.39 -4.21 -2.63
CA LEU A 72 -12.77 -4.57 -2.94
C LEU A 72 -12.81 -5.90 -3.68
N THR A 73 -13.72 -6.76 -3.27
CA THR A 73 -13.94 -8.09 -3.85
C THR A 73 -15.35 -8.15 -4.44
N PRO A 74 -15.54 -8.76 -5.64
CA PRO A 74 -16.88 -8.98 -6.19
C PRO A 74 -17.82 -9.59 -5.16
N GLY A 75 -18.98 -8.99 -4.98
CA GLY A 75 -19.97 -9.39 -3.97
C GLY A 75 -19.82 -8.70 -2.61
N ASP A 76 -18.88 -7.80 -2.44
CA ASP A 76 -18.80 -6.99 -1.22
C ASP A 76 -20.01 -6.05 -1.11
N GLU A 77 -20.49 -5.90 0.12
CA GLU A 77 -21.49 -4.92 0.54
C GLU A 77 -20.88 -4.15 1.71
N LEU A 78 -20.21 -3.06 1.40
CA LEU A 78 -19.34 -2.37 2.33
C LEU A 78 -19.87 -0.97 2.61
N LYS A 79 -20.27 -0.75 3.86
CA LYS A 79 -20.58 0.57 4.38
C LYS A 79 -19.30 1.21 4.92
N VAL A 80 -19.02 2.43 4.48
CA VAL A 80 -17.80 3.14 4.84
C VAL A 80 -18.09 4.53 5.40
N TYR A 81 -17.27 4.93 6.34
CA TYR A 81 -17.02 6.31 6.68
C TYR A 81 -15.56 6.59 6.39
N LEU A 82 -15.27 7.40 5.37
CA LEU A 82 -13.90 7.71 4.99
C LEU A 82 -13.47 9.08 5.52
N GLY A 83 -12.44 9.08 6.36
CA GLY A 83 -11.76 10.29 6.78
C GLY A 83 -10.77 10.80 5.73
N THR A 84 -10.31 12.03 5.90
CA THR A 84 -9.23 12.60 5.08
C THR A 84 -7.90 11.90 5.35
N SER A 85 -7.76 11.25 6.51
CA SER A 85 -6.66 10.34 6.83
C SER A 85 -7.20 8.94 7.09
N GLN A 86 -6.43 7.95 6.69
CA GLN A 86 -6.83 6.55 6.72
C GLN A 86 -7.21 6.00 8.11
N PRO A 87 -6.48 6.33 9.21
CA PRO A 87 -6.82 5.83 10.54
C PRO A 87 -8.21 6.25 11.06
N GLN A 88 -8.77 7.34 10.53
CA GLN A 88 -10.09 7.84 10.92
C GLN A 88 -11.24 7.10 10.24
N SER A 89 -10.95 6.32 9.20
CA SER A 89 -11.96 5.62 8.43
C SER A 89 -12.53 4.41 9.20
N THR A 90 -13.79 4.09 8.96
CA THR A 90 -14.47 2.92 9.52
C THR A 90 -15.17 2.12 8.43
N PHE A 91 -15.30 0.82 8.65
CA PHE A 91 -15.84 -0.14 7.70
C PHE A 91 -16.81 -1.10 8.40
N GLU A 92 -17.95 -1.35 7.77
CA GLU A 92 -18.96 -2.29 8.24
C GLU A 92 -19.46 -3.12 7.05
N GLY A 93 -19.82 -4.37 7.31
CA GLY A 93 -20.38 -5.26 6.29
C GLY A 93 -19.34 -6.16 5.63
N LYS A 94 -19.74 -6.75 4.50
CA LYS A 94 -18.88 -7.71 3.77
C LYS A 94 -17.72 -6.98 3.11
N GLY A 95 -16.49 -7.39 3.43
CA GLY A 95 -15.24 -6.75 3.00
C GLY A 95 -14.59 -5.87 4.07
N MET A 96 -15.20 -5.76 5.27
CA MET A 96 -14.70 -4.89 6.32
C MET A 96 -13.33 -5.32 6.88
N GLU A 97 -13.04 -6.61 6.92
CA GLU A 97 -11.82 -7.12 7.56
C GLU A 97 -10.56 -6.71 6.82
N ALA A 98 -10.55 -6.87 5.50
CA ALA A 98 -9.43 -6.44 4.65
C ALA A 98 -9.21 -4.93 4.77
N ASN A 99 -10.28 -4.14 4.73
CA ASN A 99 -10.20 -2.69 4.74
C ASN A 99 -9.85 -2.12 6.13
N THR A 100 -10.31 -2.78 7.20
CA THR A 100 -9.88 -2.45 8.56
C THR A 100 -8.40 -2.74 8.78
N TYR A 101 -7.89 -3.85 8.22
CA TYR A 101 -6.45 -4.14 8.23
C TYR A 101 -5.67 -3.06 7.48
N LEU A 102 -6.10 -2.69 6.28
CA LEU A 102 -5.41 -1.67 5.46
C LEU A 102 -5.35 -0.31 6.16
N LYS A 103 -6.41 0.12 6.83
CA LYS A 103 -6.39 1.40 7.56
C LYS A 103 -5.39 1.44 8.72
N GLY A 104 -5.06 0.30 9.28
CA GLY A 104 -4.06 0.16 10.34
C GLY A 104 -2.63 0.27 9.84
N ARG A 105 -2.40 0.28 8.54
CA ARG A 105 -1.07 0.41 7.94
C ARG A 105 -0.76 1.86 7.66
N LEU A 106 0.45 2.27 8.02
CA LEU A 106 1.02 3.52 7.54
C LEU A 106 1.42 3.31 6.07
N PHE A 107 0.96 4.19 5.19
CA PHE A 107 1.33 4.19 3.77
C PHE A 107 1.08 2.84 3.06
N PRO A 108 -0.17 2.34 3.03
CA PRO A 108 -0.49 1.04 2.43
C PRO A 108 -0.26 0.99 0.92
N LYS A 109 -0.25 2.14 0.24
CA LYS A 109 -0.03 2.24 -1.19
C LYS A 109 1.43 2.07 -1.57
N ALA A 110 2.28 2.87 -0.97
CA ALA A 110 3.72 2.85 -1.19
C ALA A 110 4.37 3.22 0.11
N GLY A 111 5.41 2.57 0.50
CA GLY A 111 5.94 2.91 1.77
C GLY A 111 7.25 2.29 2.14
N SER A 112 7.72 2.87 3.19
CA SER A 112 8.87 2.41 3.92
C SER A 112 8.49 2.43 5.38
N PHE A 113 8.95 1.48 6.16
CA PHE A 113 8.82 1.52 7.61
C PHE A 113 9.49 2.75 8.23
N LEU A 114 10.44 3.36 7.50
CA LEU A 114 11.13 4.60 7.92
C LEU A 114 10.22 5.82 7.89
N SER A 115 9.15 5.81 7.10
CA SER A 115 8.21 6.93 7.00
C SER A 115 7.53 7.28 8.32
N ALA A 116 7.54 6.39 9.30
CA ALA A 116 7.08 6.67 10.66
C ALA A 116 8.07 7.51 11.49
N GLY A 117 9.21 7.91 10.94
CA GLY A 117 10.20 8.82 11.54
C GLY A 117 11.05 8.19 12.63
N ARG A 118 10.41 7.70 13.69
CA ARG A 118 11.11 7.09 14.84
C ARG A 118 11.74 5.72 14.57
N ASN A 119 11.49 5.11 13.42
CA ASN A 119 12.04 3.81 13.04
C ASN A 119 13.44 3.93 12.44
N LEU A 120 13.82 5.12 11.98
CA LEU A 120 15.18 5.42 11.58
C LEU A 120 16.08 5.47 12.81
N ARG A 121 17.15 4.69 12.77
CA ARG A 121 18.16 4.63 13.83
C ARG A 121 19.48 5.21 13.32
N PRO A 122 20.47 5.49 14.21
CA PRO A 122 21.74 6.07 13.81
C PRO A 122 22.55 5.22 12.81
N THR A 123 22.42 3.90 12.85
CA THR A 123 23.13 2.99 11.94
C THR A 123 22.17 2.17 11.09
N PHE A 124 22.64 1.66 9.95
CA PHE A 124 21.87 0.78 9.10
C PHE A 124 21.48 -0.52 9.83
N GLU A 125 22.41 -1.15 10.52
CA GLU A 125 22.16 -2.41 11.24
C GLU A 125 21.07 -2.23 12.32
N ALA A 126 21.10 -1.14 13.08
CA ALA A 126 20.08 -0.85 14.07
C ALA A 126 18.72 -0.56 13.43
N THR A 127 18.72 0.15 12.30
CA THR A 127 17.51 0.42 11.51
C THR A 127 16.96 -0.86 10.91
N LYS A 128 17.81 -1.69 10.28
CA LYS A 128 17.45 -2.99 9.73
C LYS A 128 16.77 -3.87 10.79
N LYS A 129 17.35 -3.98 11.96
CA LYS A 129 16.75 -4.75 13.06
C LYS A 129 15.36 -4.25 13.45
N THR A 130 15.17 -2.93 13.46
CA THR A 130 13.86 -2.31 13.74
C THR A 130 12.87 -2.64 12.62
N VAL A 131 13.26 -2.48 11.35
CA VAL A 131 12.44 -2.78 10.18
C VAL A 131 12.05 -4.25 10.15
N ASP A 132 12.99 -5.17 10.34
CA ASP A 132 12.74 -6.62 10.35
C ASP A 132 11.75 -7.01 11.45
N SER A 133 11.86 -6.41 12.64
CA SER A 133 10.94 -6.64 13.76
C SER A 133 9.53 -6.16 13.44
N LEU A 134 9.38 -5.00 12.80
CA LEU A 134 8.10 -4.46 12.37
C LEU A 134 7.48 -5.30 11.25
N ALA A 135 8.28 -5.76 10.30
CA ALA A 135 7.82 -6.64 9.24
C ALA A 135 7.31 -7.98 9.79
N ALA A 136 8.02 -8.57 10.75
CA ALA A 136 7.60 -9.80 11.41
C ALA A 136 6.27 -9.62 12.16
N LEU A 137 6.10 -8.48 12.85
CA LEU A 137 4.84 -8.14 13.53
C LEU A 137 3.69 -8.02 12.51
N ARG A 138 3.91 -7.32 11.40
CA ARG A 138 2.90 -7.16 10.33
C ARG A 138 2.53 -8.48 9.66
N MET A 139 3.52 -9.35 9.42
CA MET A 139 3.26 -10.70 8.90
C MET A 139 2.36 -11.49 9.85
N LYS A 140 2.64 -11.44 11.15
CA LYS A 140 1.82 -12.12 12.15
C LYS A 140 0.39 -11.58 12.16
N GLU A 141 0.20 -10.27 12.20
CA GLU A 141 -1.12 -9.64 12.15
C GLU A 141 -1.91 -10.08 10.90
N LEU A 142 -1.24 -10.15 9.74
CA LEU A 142 -1.84 -10.58 8.49
C LEU A 142 -2.25 -12.06 8.52
N GLU A 143 -1.42 -12.93 9.09
CA GLU A 143 -1.71 -14.36 9.20
C GLU A 143 -2.90 -14.65 10.13
N GLU A 144 -3.03 -13.89 11.20
CA GLU A 144 -4.12 -14.00 12.18
C GLU A 144 -5.46 -13.45 11.65
N LEU A 145 -5.46 -12.68 10.55
CA LEU A 145 -6.69 -12.17 9.94
C LEU A 145 -7.62 -13.30 9.51
N LYS A 146 -8.91 -13.15 9.88
CA LYS A 146 -9.97 -14.03 9.46
C LYS A 146 -10.86 -13.35 8.41
N ASN A 147 -11.62 -14.14 7.68
CA ASN A 147 -12.62 -13.66 6.70
C ASN A 147 -12.01 -12.78 5.58
N VAL A 148 -10.77 -13.01 5.24
CA VAL A 148 -10.11 -12.42 4.08
C VAL A 148 -9.66 -13.51 3.11
N SER A 149 -9.56 -13.17 1.82
CA SER A 149 -9.14 -14.14 0.80
C SER A 149 -7.66 -14.50 0.94
N LYS A 150 -7.30 -15.67 0.43
CA LYS A 150 -5.89 -16.07 0.31
C LYS A 150 -5.11 -15.12 -0.60
N GLU A 151 -5.76 -14.66 -1.67
CA GLU A 151 -5.19 -13.68 -2.60
C GLU A 151 -4.83 -12.37 -1.89
N PHE A 152 -5.73 -11.81 -1.08
CA PHE A 152 -5.43 -10.64 -0.27
C PHE A 152 -4.22 -10.84 0.64
N LYS A 153 -4.15 -11.99 1.32
CA LYS A 153 -3.00 -12.31 2.18
C LYS A 153 -1.69 -12.39 1.40
N LEU A 154 -1.72 -12.99 0.20
CA LEU A 154 -0.53 -13.07 -0.66
C LEU A 154 -0.07 -11.68 -1.12
N LEU A 155 -0.99 -10.85 -1.61
CA LEU A 155 -0.69 -9.48 -2.04
C LEU A 155 -0.10 -8.64 -0.89
N GLU A 156 -0.68 -8.73 0.30
CA GLU A 156 -0.19 -7.98 1.45
C GLU A 156 1.14 -8.54 2.01
N LYS A 157 1.41 -9.84 1.90
CA LYS A 157 2.75 -10.40 2.19
C LYS A 157 3.82 -9.82 1.27
N GLU A 158 3.54 -9.74 -0.03
CA GLU A 158 4.47 -9.13 -0.99
C GLU A 158 4.65 -7.63 -0.72
N ARG A 159 3.60 -6.94 -0.33
CA ARG A 159 3.70 -5.54 0.12
C ARG A 159 4.66 -5.38 1.29
N ILE A 160 4.56 -6.23 2.30
CA ILE A 160 5.44 -6.18 3.48
C ILE A 160 6.90 -6.40 3.08
N LYS A 161 7.18 -7.39 2.20
CA LYS A 161 8.54 -7.65 1.70
C LYS A 161 9.08 -6.44 0.93
N ALA A 162 8.26 -5.86 0.05
CA ALA A 162 8.65 -4.68 -0.70
C ALA A 162 8.86 -3.45 0.21
N ASP A 163 8.07 -3.29 1.27
CA ASP A 163 8.28 -2.24 2.28
C ASP A 163 9.62 -2.43 3.01
N VAL A 164 10.03 -3.66 3.29
CA VAL A 164 11.35 -3.96 3.86
C VAL A 164 12.46 -3.54 2.90
N ALA A 165 12.39 -3.99 1.65
CA ALA A 165 13.38 -3.64 0.63
C ALA A 165 13.47 -2.13 0.42
N ASN A 166 12.33 -1.46 0.31
CA ASN A 166 12.26 -0.01 0.18
C ASN A 166 12.83 0.71 1.41
N SER A 167 12.60 0.17 2.60
CA SER A 167 13.18 0.72 3.85
C SER A 167 14.70 0.63 3.86
N TYR A 168 15.26 -0.47 3.42
CA TYR A 168 16.72 -0.62 3.32
C TYR A 168 17.30 0.37 2.32
N MET A 169 16.72 0.48 1.11
CA MET A 169 17.18 1.40 0.08
C MET A 169 17.10 2.87 0.52
N CYS A 170 16.01 3.23 1.19
CA CYS A 170 15.78 4.61 1.61
C CYS A 170 16.65 5.06 2.79
N PHE A 171 17.28 4.14 3.52
CA PHE A 171 18.02 4.48 4.75
C PHE A 171 19.01 5.62 4.55
N ALA A 172 19.88 5.53 3.54
CA ALA A 172 20.90 6.54 3.30
C ALA A 172 20.32 7.94 3.02
N GLY A 173 19.20 8.00 2.28
CA GLY A 173 18.53 9.26 1.95
C GLY A 173 17.86 9.96 3.14
N TYR A 174 17.63 9.24 4.24
CA TYR A 174 17.06 9.77 5.48
C TYR A 174 18.10 9.90 6.61
N SER A 175 19.31 9.38 6.41
CA SER A 175 20.34 9.36 7.45
C SER A 175 21.15 10.65 7.46
N ASP A 176 20.84 11.55 8.38
CA ASP A 176 21.63 12.77 8.58
C ASP A 176 23.10 12.45 8.83
N ALA A 177 23.41 11.37 9.55
CA ALA A 177 24.78 10.95 9.84
C ALA A 177 25.57 10.59 8.57
N MET A 178 24.91 10.07 7.52
CA MET A 178 25.57 9.76 6.26
C MET A 178 25.67 10.99 5.32
N LEU A 179 24.75 11.93 5.47
CA LEU A 179 24.61 13.06 4.55
C LEU A 179 25.21 14.36 5.06
N SER A 180 25.47 14.49 6.35
CA SER A 180 25.93 15.72 7.00
C SER A 180 27.25 16.25 6.41
N ASP A 181 28.12 15.37 5.96
CA ASP A 181 29.43 15.73 5.41
C ASP A 181 29.44 15.93 3.89
N CYS A 182 28.31 15.64 3.21
CA CYS A 182 28.19 15.83 1.76
C CYS A 182 28.06 17.32 1.43
N LYS A 183 29.00 17.85 0.67
CA LYS A 183 29.08 19.27 0.26
C LYS A 183 28.67 19.48 -1.20
N SER A 184 28.50 18.41 -1.96
CA SER A 184 28.13 18.43 -3.36
C SER A 184 27.22 17.29 -3.73
N GLU A 185 26.52 17.43 -4.87
CA GLU A 185 25.69 16.37 -5.44
C GLU A 185 26.52 15.14 -5.82
N GLU A 186 27.75 15.34 -6.26
CA GLU A 186 28.66 14.24 -6.60
C GLU A 186 29.05 13.43 -5.37
N GLU A 187 29.41 14.10 -4.28
CA GLU A 187 29.71 13.42 -3.00
C GLU A 187 28.50 12.64 -2.49
N PHE A 188 27.31 13.23 -2.60
CA PHE A 188 26.06 12.57 -2.26
C PHE A 188 25.84 11.28 -3.07
N LYS A 189 25.99 11.33 -4.39
CA LYS A 189 25.88 10.16 -5.28
C LYS A 189 26.91 9.08 -4.92
N GLN A 190 28.13 9.47 -4.59
CA GLN A 190 29.18 8.53 -4.19
C GLN A 190 28.86 7.83 -2.86
N VAL A 191 28.34 8.57 -1.87
CA VAL A 191 27.89 8.01 -0.59
C VAL A 191 26.75 7.02 -0.81
N LEU A 192 25.75 7.39 -1.61
CA LEU A 192 24.64 6.49 -1.94
C LEU A 192 25.10 5.23 -2.65
N GLY A 193 26.00 5.36 -3.66
CA GLY A 193 26.52 4.23 -4.41
C GLY A 193 27.27 3.23 -3.53
N LYS A 194 28.12 3.72 -2.62
CA LYS A 194 28.83 2.88 -1.65
C LYS A 194 27.85 2.18 -0.70
N PHE A 195 26.85 2.89 -0.24
CA PHE A 195 25.81 2.33 0.62
C PHE A 195 25.04 1.21 -0.08
N TYR A 196 24.53 1.44 -1.30
CA TYR A 196 23.80 0.43 -2.07
C TYR A 196 24.64 -0.82 -2.33
N THR A 197 25.93 -0.64 -2.64
CA THR A 197 26.85 -1.78 -2.78
C THR A 197 26.96 -2.56 -1.46
N SER A 198 27.04 -1.88 -0.33
CA SER A 198 27.20 -2.51 0.99
C SER A 198 25.99 -3.34 1.44
N ILE A 199 24.78 -3.00 0.99
CA ILE A 199 23.54 -3.68 1.38
C ILE A 199 23.04 -4.70 0.36
N GLN A 200 23.75 -4.95 -0.75
CA GLN A 200 23.32 -5.91 -1.77
C GLN A 200 23.08 -7.30 -1.21
N GLY A 201 23.89 -7.76 -0.24
CA GLY A 201 23.69 -9.04 0.42
C GLY A 201 22.36 -9.15 1.18
N ASP A 202 21.88 -8.03 1.74
CA ASP A 202 20.59 -7.95 2.42
C ASP A 202 19.42 -7.81 1.43
N MET A 203 19.65 -7.12 0.31
CA MET A 203 18.63 -6.80 -0.69
C MET A 203 18.33 -7.96 -1.65
N ASN A 204 19.38 -8.63 -2.16
CA ASN A 204 19.24 -9.62 -3.22
C ASN A 204 18.24 -10.74 -2.91
N PRO A 205 18.22 -11.36 -1.71
CA PRO A 205 17.23 -12.37 -1.39
C PRO A 205 15.78 -11.89 -1.52
N ILE A 206 15.51 -10.66 -1.07
CA ILE A 206 14.17 -10.07 -1.10
C ILE A 206 13.77 -9.76 -2.54
N LEU A 207 14.68 -9.18 -3.32
CA LEU A 207 14.44 -8.83 -4.72
C LEU A 207 14.22 -10.06 -5.60
N GLN A 208 14.97 -11.13 -5.40
CA GLN A 208 14.78 -12.38 -6.12
C GLN A 208 13.42 -13.01 -5.83
N GLU A 209 12.96 -12.93 -4.59
CA GLU A 209 11.66 -13.43 -4.20
C GLU A 209 10.53 -12.61 -4.84
N ILE A 210 10.64 -11.28 -4.86
CA ILE A 210 9.67 -10.38 -5.49
C ILE A 210 9.66 -10.55 -7.01
N ALA A 211 10.83 -10.63 -7.64
CA ALA A 211 10.96 -10.74 -9.11
C ALA A 211 10.48 -12.10 -9.67
N GLY A 212 10.29 -13.09 -8.82
CA GLY A 212 9.82 -14.42 -9.21
C GLY A 212 8.32 -14.50 -9.56
N SER A 213 7.56 -13.41 -9.43
CA SER A 213 6.12 -13.41 -9.69
C SER A 213 5.63 -12.09 -10.27
N ASP A 214 4.93 -12.18 -11.41
CA ASP A 214 4.24 -11.04 -12.04
C ASP A 214 2.88 -10.72 -11.36
N ASP A 215 2.40 -11.59 -10.49
CA ASP A 215 1.07 -11.50 -9.88
C ASP A 215 0.93 -10.31 -8.91
N TYR A 216 2.04 -9.71 -8.51
CA TYR A 216 2.08 -8.66 -7.48
C TYR A 216 2.31 -7.24 -8.03
N LEU A 217 2.30 -7.06 -9.33
CA LEU A 217 2.48 -5.74 -9.97
C LEU A 217 1.36 -4.74 -9.62
N ASP A 218 0.22 -5.22 -9.15
CA ASP A 218 -0.86 -4.39 -8.63
C ASP A 218 -0.56 -3.79 -7.24
N VAL A 219 0.48 -4.26 -6.58
CA VAL A 219 0.97 -3.66 -5.34
C VAL A 219 1.99 -2.57 -5.68
N ALA A 220 1.64 -1.30 -5.45
CA ALA A 220 2.42 -0.16 -5.89
C ALA A 220 3.88 -0.20 -5.42
N VAL A 221 4.13 -0.50 -4.14
CA VAL A 221 5.49 -0.55 -3.61
C VAL A 221 6.35 -1.66 -4.24
N VAL A 222 5.74 -2.76 -4.68
CA VAL A 222 6.47 -3.83 -5.40
C VAL A 222 7.00 -3.28 -6.72
N ARG A 223 6.19 -2.54 -7.47
CA ARG A 223 6.63 -1.88 -8.72
C ARG A 223 7.75 -0.88 -8.48
N ASP A 224 7.61 -0.06 -7.44
CA ASP A 224 8.60 0.96 -7.11
C ASP A 224 9.96 0.32 -6.78
N VAL A 225 9.96 -0.78 -6.05
CA VAL A 225 11.17 -1.55 -5.74
C VAL A 225 11.77 -2.18 -7.01
N LEU A 226 10.95 -2.77 -7.88
CA LEU A 226 11.43 -3.37 -9.13
C LEU A 226 12.05 -2.34 -10.07
N VAL A 227 11.43 -1.17 -10.23
CA VAL A 227 11.98 -0.07 -11.05
C VAL A 227 13.36 0.36 -10.53
N SER A 228 13.53 0.42 -9.22
CA SER A 228 14.81 0.79 -8.61
C SER A 228 15.94 -0.23 -8.87
N CYS A 229 15.61 -1.47 -9.28
CA CYS A 229 16.59 -2.49 -9.62
C CYS A 229 17.16 -2.35 -11.05
N TYR A 230 16.48 -1.60 -11.92
CA TYR A 230 16.84 -1.45 -13.33
C TYR A 230 17.55 -0.10 -13.65
N ASN A 231 17.65 0.78 -12.67
CA ASN A 231 18.35 2.07 -12.77
C ASN A 231 19.65 2.07 -11.98
#